data_8dd40b60f394173bf0d7b545d36e174f
#
_entry.id   8dd40b60f394173bf0d7b545d36e174f
#
_cell.length_a   1.000
_cell.length_b   1.000
_cell.length_c   1.000
_cell.angle_alpha   90.00
_cell.angle_beta   90.00
_cell.angle_gamma   90.00
#
_symmetry.space_group_name_H-M   'P 1'
#
loop_
_entity.id
_entity.type
_entity.pdbx_description
1 polymer ?
#
loop_
_entity_poly.entity_id
_entity_poly.type
_entity_poly.pdbx_seq_one_letter_code
_entity_poly.pdbx_strand_id
1 'polypeptide(L)'
;MKRLLNILISFSLAIFIISGSVILGLRCKSLYYYDVKELNISEMSGFTEEEIKQNYDYLIDYNLNKNVGEFHLPTIKYSKEGKIHFEEVRNIFQIVKKVFYISGLISVLGIILSIKNKNIKFLNTASIMTILLPIITAIPLMINFNYFFIKFHETVFSNDYWIFDPSIDPVINMLPQDVFFHIGIFILAIILMISILLQISYKVLNKRYK
;
A
#
# COMPACT_ATOMS: atom_id res chain seq x y z
N MET A 1 12.12 -2.84 -31.23
CA MET A 1 13.05 -2.60 -30.09
C MET A 1 12.67 -1.36 -29.27
N LYS A 2 12.66 -0.12 -29.83
CA LYS A 2 12.31 1.12 -29.07
C LYS A 2 10.92 1.11 -28.39
N ARG A 3 9.89 0.50 -29.03
CA ARG A 3 8.54 0.42 -28.46
C ARG A 3 8.47 -0.51 -27.23
N LEU A 4 9.12 -1.68 -27.29
CA LEU A 4 9.17 -2.63 -26.18
C LEU A 4 9.90 -2.03 -24.98
N LEU A 5 11.06 -1.40 -25.21
CA LEU A 5 11.81 -0.71 -24.16
C LEU A 5 10.95 0.38 -23.46
N ASN A 6 10.20 1.16 -24.25
CA ASN A 6 9.31 2.17 -23.70
C ASN A 6 8.22 1.56 -22.79
N ILE A 7 7.62 0.43 -23.18
CA ILE A 7 6.62 -0.29 -22.39
C ILE A 7 7.24 -0.80 -21.08
N LEU A 8 8.43 -1.41 -21.15
CA LEU A 8 9.12 -1.94 -19.96
C LEU A 8 9.46 -0.84 -18.95
N ILE A 9 9.99 0.29 -19.43
CA ILE A 9 10.29 1.44 -18.56
C ILE A 9 9.00 1.99 -17.92
N SER A 10 7.94 2.15 -18.73
CA SER A 10 6.65 2.66 -18.26
C SER A 10 6.00 1.74 -17.23
N PHE A 11 6.05 0.43 -17.47
CA PHE A 11 5.54 -0.56 -16.54
C PHE A 11 6.32 -0.56 -15.22
N SER A 12 7.66 -0.55 -15.31
CA SER A 12 8.50 -0.47 -14.11
C SER A 12 8.22 0.80 -13.30
N LEU A 13 8.06 1.95 -13.95
CA LEU A 13 7.75 3.21 -13.30
C LEU A 13 6.35 3.17 -12.65
N ALA A 14 5.36 2.58 -13.32
CA ALA A 14 4.03 2.41 -12.73
C ALA A 14 4.06 1.52 -11.48
N ILE A 15 4.77 0.38 -11.52
CA ILE A 15 4.94 -0.50 -10.36
C ILE A 15 5.69 0.19 -9.22
N PHE A 16 6.71 0.98 -9.52
CA PHE A 16 7.44 1.79 -8.54
C PHE A 16 6.50 2.78 -7.83
N ILE A 17 5.68 3.49 -8.59
CA ILE A 17 4.70 4.46 -8.05
C ILE A 17 3.65 3.75 -7.20
N ILE A 18 3.07 2.65 -7.68
CA ILE A 18 2.03 1.90 -6.97
C ILE A 18 2.59 1.35 -5.65
N SER A 19 3.71 0.65 -5.69
CA SER A 19 4.32 0.08 -4.48
C SER A 19 4.78 1.16 -3.49
N GLY A 20 5.29 2.29 -4.00
CA GLY A 20 5.64 3.45 -3.19
C GLY A 20 4.42 4.09 -2.53
N SER A 21 3.29 4.18 -3.24
CA SER A 21 2.02 4.69 -2.69
C SER A 21 1.49 3.80 -1.57
N VAL A 22 1.60 2.48 -1.71
CA VAL A 22 1.25 1.52 -0.63
C VAL A 22 2.11 1.75 0.61
N ILE A 23 3.42 1.87 0.45
CA ILE A 23 4.34 2.12 1.57
C ILE A 23 4.06 3.48 2.24
N LEU A 24 3.76 4.51 1.45
CA LEU A 24 3.39 5.83 1.98
C LEU A 24 2.06 5.80 2.70
N GLY A 25 1.06 5.09 2.16
CA GLY A 25 -0.26 4.92 2.80
C GLY A 25 -0.14 4.31 4.19
N LEU A 26 0.64 3.24 4.34
CA LEU A 26 0.90 2.63 5.64
C LEU A 26 1.67 3.53 6.60
N ARG A 27 2.64 4.30 6.11
CA ARG A 27 3.42 5.24 6.93
C ARG A 27 2.63 6.46 7.39
N CYS A 28 1.51 6.75 6.75
CA CYS A 28 0.66 7.89 7.11
C CYS A 28 -0.17 7.58 8.37
N LYS A 29 0.51 7.41 9.52
CA LYS A 29 -0.12 7.10 10.81
C LYS A 29 -1.18 8.12 11.21
N SER A 30 -1.04 9.37 10.78
CA SER A 30 -2.02 10.43 11.04
C SER A 30 -3.40 10.17 10.46
N LEU A 31 -3.52 9.40 9.36
CA LEU A 31 -4.80 8.97 8.83
C LEU A 31 -5.50 8.03 9.82
N TYR A 32 -4.79 7.03 10.33
CA TYR A 32 -5.31 6.14 11.35
C TYR A 32 -5.68 6.88 12.64
N TYR A 33 -4.85 7.83 13.10
CA TYR A 33 -5.17 8.62 14.29
C TYR A 33 -6.42 9.49 14.12
N TYR A 34 -6.69 9.93 12.90
CA TYR A 34 -7.95 10.58 12.55
C TYR A 34 -9.10 9.57 12.66
N ASP A 35 -8.96 8.38 12.08
CA ASP A 35 -9.96 7.30 12.13
C ASP A 35 -10.25 6.83 13.56
N VAL A 36 -9.27 6.82 14.46
CA VAL A 36 -9.47 6.49 15.88
C VAL A 36 -10.55 7.36 16.51
N LYS A 37 -10.60 8.65 16.14
CA LYS A 37 -11.61 9.62 16.64
C LYS A 37 -12.92 9.53 15.86
N GLU A 38 -12.86 9.56 14.53
CA GLU A 38 -14.05 9.58 13.68
C GLU A 38 -14.90 8.30 13.78
N LEU A 39 -14.25 7.15 13.96
CA LEU A 39 -14.90 5.86 14.10
C LEU A 39 -15.13 5.46 15.57
N ASN A 40 -14.80 6.33 16.52
CA ASN A 40 -14.91 6.06 17.96
C ASN A 40 -14.25 4.74 18.40
N ILE A 41 -13.06 4.44 17.81
CA ILE A 41 -12.37 3.15 18.01
C ILE A 41 -12.03 2.94 19.49
N SER A 42 -11.68 3.99 20.24
CA SER A 42 -11.37 3.89 21.67
C SER A 42 -12.57 3.41 22.47
N GLU A 43 -13.76 3.97 22.23
CA GLU A 43 -14.98 3.58 22.92
C GLU A 43 -15.40 2.14 22.54
N MET A 44 -15.34 1.81 21.24
CA MET A 44 -15.73 0.49 20.73
C MET A 44 -14.78 -0.63 21.18
N SER A 45 -13.47 -0.36 21.25
CA SER A 45 -12.47 -1.36 21.60
C SER A 45 -12.25 -1.50 23.11
N GLY A 46 -12.60 -0.47 23.89
CA GLY A 46 -12.30 -0.37 25.31
C GLY A 46 -10.84 -0.03 25.64
N PHE A 47 -10.01 0.28 24.63
CA PHE A 47 -8.63 0.71 24.79
C PHE A 47 -8.53 2.23 24.82
N THR A 48 -7.56 2.75 25.55
CA THR A 48 -7.23 4.18 25.51
C THR A 48 -6.62 4.56 24.15
N GLU A 49 -6.78 5.81 23.72
CA GLU A 49 -6.14 6.30 22.48
C GLU A 49 -4.62 6.07 22.49
N GLU A 50 -3.98 6.14 23.64
CA GLU A 50 -2.53 5.94 23.79
C GLU A 50 -2.16 4.47 23.51
N GLU A 51 -2.87 3.52 24.10
CA GLU A 51 -2.66 2.08 23.84
C GLU A 51 -2.90 1.74 22.36
N ILE A 52 -3.97 2.30 21.76
CA ILE A 52 -4.26 2.12 20.33
C ILE A 52 -3.10 2.63 19.48
N LYS A 53 -2.60 3.85 19.75
CA LYS A 53 -1.47 4.44 19.00
C LYS A 53 -0.20 3.65 19.16
N GLN A 54 0.14 3.22 20.39
CA GLN A 54 1.34 2.42 20.64
C GLN A 54 1.32 1.09 19.88
N ASN A 55 0.21 0.37 19.91
CA ASN A 55 0.09 -0.91 19.21
C ASN A 55 0.06 -0.73 17.69
N TYR A 56 -0.66 0.29 17.19
CA TYR A 56 -0.68 0.58 15.75
C TYR A 56 0.71 0.99 15.23
N ASP A 57 1.41 1.86 15.97
CA ASP A 57 2.76 2.29 15.63
C ASP A 57 3.73 1.11 15.56
N TYR A 58 3.63 0.20 16.52
CA TYR A 58 4.39 -1.04 16.50
C TYR A 58 4.04 -1.89 15.26
N LEU A 59 2.76 -2.07 14.95
CA LEU A 59 2.34 -2.85 13.77
C LEU A 59 2.91 -2.29 12.48
N ILE A 60 2.88 -0.96 12.30
CA ILE A 60 3.45 -0.32 11.11
C ILE A 60 4.97 -0.52 11.06
N ASP A 61 5.65 -0.32 12.18
CA ASP A 61 7.10 -0.51 12.25
C ASP A 61 7.49 -1.98 12.05
N TYR A 62 6.74 -2.92 12.62
CA TYR A 62 6.93 -4.35 12.43
C TYR A 62 6.80 -4.76 10.95
N ASN A 63 5.77 -4.27 10.29
CA ASN A 63 5.52 -4.60 8.87
C ASN A 63 6.57 -3.99 7.93
N LEU A 64 7.02 -2.76 8.22
CA LEU A 64 7.90 -2.01 7.31
C LEU A 64 9.39 -2.12 7.66
N ASN A 65 9.76 -2.53 8.89
CA ASN A 65 11.14 -2.51 9.35
C ASN A 65 11.67 -3.94 9.56
N LYS A 66 12.76 -4.32 8.86
CA LYS A 66 13.34 -5.66 9.00
C LYS A 66 14.02 -5.91 10.35
N ASN A 67 14.45 -4.84 11.03
CA ASN A 67 15.21 -4.92 12.26
C ASN A 67 14.35 -4.99 13.52
N VAL A 68 13.03 -4.95 13.39
CA VAL A 68 12.11 -5.26 14.50
C VAL A 68 12.14 -6.77 14.71
N GLY A 69 12.46 -7.20 15.94
CA GLY A 69 12.60 -8.61 16.32
C GLY A 69 11.36 -9.46 16.13
N GLU A 70 11.11 -10.39 17.02
CA GLU A 70 9.90 -11.18 17.05
C GLU A 70 8.66 -10.29 17.25
N PHE A 71 7.51 -10.75 16.73
CA PHE A 71 6.25 -10.06 16.91
C PHE A 71 5.86 -9.98 18.40
N HIS A 72 5.58 -8.78 18.88
CA HIS A 72 5.15 -8.54 20.25
C HIS A 72 4.36 -7.22 20.35
N LEU A 73 3.03 -7.31 20.50
CA LEU A 73 2.22 -6.11 20.73
C LEU A 73 2.56 -5.49 22.11
N PRO A 74 2.75 -4.17 22.19
CA PRO A 74 3.20 -3.52 23.41
C PRO A 74 2.28 -3.68 24.61
N THR A 75 0.96 -3.59 24.41
CA THR A 75 -0.01 -3.56 25.51
C THR A 75 -1.20 -4.52 25.33
N ILE A 76 -1.39 -5.07 24.15
CA ILE A 76 -2.54 -5.92 23.80
C ILE A 76 -2.09 -7.37 23.71
N LYS A 77 -2.86 -8.28 24.33
CA LYS A 77 -2.62 -9.73 24.20
C LYS A 77 -2.91 -10.21 22.78
N TYR A 78 -2.31 -11.30 22.40
CA TYR A 78 -2.50 -11.96 21.09
C TYR A 78 -2.28 -13.47 21.20
N SER A 79 -2.91 -14.22 20.32
CA SER A 79 -2.74 -15.66 20.17
C SER A 79 -1.49 -16.01 19.36
N LYS A 80 -1.16 -17.32 19.35
CA LYS A 80 -0.14 -17.86 18.46
C LYS A 80 -0.55 -17.72 17.00
N GLU A 81 -1.81 -17.92 16.69
CA GLU A 81 -2.43 -17.82 15.39
C GLU A 81 -2.39 -16.36 14.90
N GLY A 82 -2.75 -15.40 15.76
CA GLY A 82 -2.66 -13.98 15.49
C GLY A 82 -1.23 -13.53 15.22
N LYS A 83 -0.25 -14.02 15.98
CA LYS A 83 1.17 -13.79 15.70
C LYS A 83 1.56 -14.26 14.29
N ILE A 84 1.19 -15.49 13.93
CA ILE A 84 1.49 -16.06 12.61
C ILE A 84 0.88 -15.20 11.50
N HIS A 85 -0.38 -14.77 11.66
CA HIS A 85 -1.00 -13.90 10.68
C HIS A 85 -0.22 -12.59 10.48
N PHE A 86 0.18 -11.91 11.54
CA PHE A 86 0.98 -10.68 11.41
C PHE A 86 2.38 -10.93 10.82
N GLU A 87 2.99 -12.10 11.04
CA GLU A 87 4.23 -12.50 10.38
C GLU A 87 4.02 -12.69 8.86
N GLU A 88 2.90 -13.28 8.44
CA GLU A 88 2.52 -13.43 7.03
C GLU A 88 2.26 -12.07 6.39
N VAL A 89 1.51 -11.18 7.05
CA VAL A 89 1.28 -9.79 6.61
C VAL A 89 2.60 -9.05 6.44
N ARG A 90 3.53 -9.17 7.41
CA ARG A 90 4.87 -8.61 7.29
C ARG A 90 5.60 -9.10 6.03
N ASN A 91 5.53 -10.40 5.74
CA ASN A 91 6.17 -10.97 4.56
C ASN A 91 5.64 -10.35 3.27
N ILE A 92 4.33 -10.09 3.17
CA ILE A 92 3.71 -9.40 2.04
C ILE A 92 4.32 -7.99 1.89
N PHE A 93 4.39 -7.19 2.97
CA PHE A 93 4.94 -5.84 2.89
C PHE A 93 6.45 -5.83 2.61
N GLN A 94 7.21 -6.85 3.06
CA GLN A 94 8.61 -6.99 2.66
C GLN A 94 8.76 -7.32 1.16
N ILE A 95 7.81 -8.07 0.56
CA ILE A 95 7.76 -8.28 -0.90
C ILE A 95 7.45 -6.95 -1.61
N VAL A 96 6.45 -6.20 -1.15
CA VAL A 96 6.12 -4.87 -1.70
C VAL A 96 7.34 -3.94 -1.67
N LYS A 97 8.11 -3.93 -0.58
CA LYS A 97 9.36 -3.16 -0.48
C LYS A 97 10.43 -3.61 -1.46
N LYS A 98 10.60 -4.93 -1.65
CA LYS A 98 11.55 -5.45 -2.66
C LYS A 98 11.14 -5.01 -4.06
N VAL A 99 9.85 -5.12 -4.39
CA VAL A 99 9.29 -4.67 -5.67
C VAL A 99 9.52 -3.18 -5.86
N PHE A 100 9.29 -2.35 -4.84
CA PHE A 100 9.57 -0.92 -4.87
C PHE A 100 11.02 -0.60 -5.20
N TYR A 101 11.99 -1.22 -4.53
CA TYR A 101 13.39 -0.93 -4.78
C TYR A 101 13.87 -1.43 -6.16
N ILE A 102 13.44 -2.63 -6.56
CA ILE A 102 13.82 -3.21 -7.87
C ILE A 102 13.23 -2.37 -9.01
N SER A 103 11.92 -2.09 -8.95
CA SER A 103 11.25 -1.28 -9.97
C SER A 103 11.77 0.16 -9.99
N GLY A 104 12.11 0.72 -8.83
CA GLY A 104 12.76 2.03 -8.73
C GLY A 104 14.11 2.07 -9.44
N LEU A 105 14.98 1.09 -9.20
CA LEU A 105 16.28 1.00 -9.88
C LEU A 105 16.11 0.90 -11.41
N ILE A 106 15.24 -0.01 -11.87
CA ILE A 106 14.94 -0.17 -13.31
C ILE A 106 14.39 1.13 -13.90
N SER A 107 13.50 1.82 -13.16
CA SER A 107 12.90 3.08 -13.61
C SER A 107 13.95 4.19 -13.75
N VAL A 108 14.84 4.35 -12.77
CA VAL A 108 15.92 5.35 -12.84
C VAL A 108 16.82 5.10 -14.05
N LEU A 109 17.28 3.87 -14.26
CA LEU A 109 18.11 3.51 -15.42
C LEU A 109 17.34 3.73 -16.74
N GLY A 110 16.07 3.33 -16.78
CA GLY A 110 15.21 3.51 -17.94
C GLY A 110 14.95 4.99 -18.27
N ILE A 111 14.74 5.83 -17.27
CA ILE A 111 14.56 7.28 -17.44
C ILE A 111 15.84 7.91 -18.01
N ILE A 112 17.01 7.56 -17.46
CA ILE A 112 18.31 8.07 -17.96
C ILE A 112 18.49 7.72 -19.43
N LEU A 113 18.23 6.47 -19.81
CA LEU A 113 18.31 6.01 -21.20
C LEU A 113 17.29 6.74 -22.11
N SER A 114 16.09 6.97 -21.61
CA SER A 114 15.02 7.66 -22.34
C SER A 114 15.37 9.12 -22.60
N ILE A 115 15.91 9.81 -21.60
CA ILE A 115 16.35 11.22 -21.73
C ILE A 115 17.50 11.34 -22.73
N LYS A 116 18.52 10.46 -22.66
CA LYS A 116 19.62 10.43 -23.63
C LYS A 116 19.12 10.26 -25.07
N ASN A 117 18.06 9.48 -25.26
CA ASN A 117 17.45 9.23 -26.56
C ASN A 117 16.37 10.26 -26.94
N LYS A 118 16.18 11.33 -26.16
CA LYS A 118 15.12 12.34 -26.33
C LYS A 118 13.71 11.71 -26.41
N ASN A 119 13.50 10.58 -25.74
CA ASN A 119 12.23 9.86 -25.72
C ASN A 119 11.49 10.11 -24.42
N ILE A 120 10.43 10.91 -24.47
CA ILE A 120 9.58 11.23 -23.30
C ILE A 120 8.26 10.46 -23.31
N LYS A 121 8.01 9.62 -24.33
CA LYS A 121 6.73 8.89 -24.47
C LYS A 121 6.45 7.95 -23.30
N PHE A 122 7.48 7.50 -22.59
CA PHE A 122 7.33 6.67 -21.41
C PHE A 122 6.50 7.35 -20.31
N LEU A 123 6.56 8.68 -20.18
CA LEU A 123 5.77 9.42 -19.18
C LEU A 123 4.27 9.27 -19.42
N ASN A 124 3.81 9.40 -20.68
CA ASN A 124 2.41 9.22 -21.03
C ASN A 124 1.97 7.76 -20.83
N THR A 125 2.79 6.80 -21.25
CA THR A 125 2.46 5.38 -21.08
C THR A 125 2.44 4.99 -19.60
N ALA A 126 3.41 5.47 -18.81
CA ALA A 126 3.46 5.23 -17.37
C ALA A 126 2.26 5.85 -16.64
N SER A 127 1.86 7.09 -16.97
CA SER A 127 0.69 7.71 -16.35
C SER A 127 -0.59 6.89 -16.55
N ILE A 128 -0.78 6.35 -17.75
CA ILE A 128 -1.93 5.49 -18.05
C ILE A 128 -1.84 4.16 -17.27
N MET A 129 -0.67 3.49 -17.30
CA MET A 129 -0.48 2.22 -16.60
C MET A 129 -0.64 2.36 -15.08
N THR A 130 -0.19 3.48 -14.50
CA THR A 130 -0.30 3.77 -13.07
C THR A 130 -1.75 3.81 -12.59
N ILE A 131 -2.70 4.22 -13.45
CA ILE A 131 -4.13 4.19 -13.15
C ILE A 131 -4.75 2.84 -13.50
N LEU A 132 -4.46 2.30 -14.68
CA LEU A 132 -5.13 1.09 -15.16
C LEU A 132 -4.82 -0.16 -14.34
N LEU A 133 -3.59 -0.29 -13.84
CA LEU A 133 -3.21 -1.47 -13.07
C LEU A 133 -3.98 -1.61 -11.75
N PRO A 134 -4.11 -0.59 -10.90
CA PRO A 134 -4.87 -0.73 -9.65
C PRO A 134 -6.39 -0.74 -9.85
N ILE A 135 -6.92 -0.27 -10.97
CA ILE A 135 -8.37 -0.29 -11.25
C ILE A 135 -8.96 -1.70 -11.17
N ILE A 136 -8.20 -2.72 -11.57
CA ILE A 136 -8.64 -4.13 -11.55
C ILE A 136 -9.01 -4.57 -10.13
N THR A 137 -8.29 -4.09 -9.12
CA THR A 137 -8.55 -4.41 -7.71
C THR A 137 -9.40 -3.34 -7.03
N ALA A 138 -9.26 -2.08 -7.41
CA ALA A 138 -9.95 -0.96 -6.78
C ALA A 138 -11.47 -0.98 -7.04
N ILE A 139 -11.92 -1.25 -8.28
CA ILE A 139 -13.35 -1.26 -8.61
C ILE A 139 -14.12 -2.29 -7.79
N PRO A 140 -13.71 -3.57 -7.72
CA PRO A 140 -14.37 -4.54 -6.84
C PRO A 140 -14.43 -4.09 -5.38
N LEU A 141 -13.33 -3.62 -4.82
CA LEU A 141 -13.26 -3.13 -3.43
C LEU A 141 -14.21 -1.94 -3.18
N MET A 142 -14.37 -1.03 -4.14
CA MET A 142 -15.32 0.09 -4.01
C MET A 142 -16.79 -0.34 -4.10
N ILE A 143 -17.11 -1.44 -4.79
CA ILE A 143 -18.48 -1.95 -4.91
C ILE A 143 -18.90 -2.65 -3.62
N ASN A 144 -18.07 -3.51 -3.05
CA ASN A 144 -18.34 -4.22 -1.81
C ASN A 144 -17.04 -4.54 -1.08
N PHE A 145 -16.59 -3.59 -0.25
CA PHE A 145 -15.32 -3.71 0.46
C PHE A 145 -15.26 -4.95 1.34
N ASN A 146 -16.31 -5.20 2.14
CA ASN A 146 -16.36 -6.35 3.05
C ASN A 146 -16.18 -7.68 2.31
N TYR A 147 -16.94 -7.90 1.25
CA TYR A 147 -16.85 -9.13 0.46
C TYR A 147 -15.45 -9.32 -0.15
N PHE A 148 -14.90 -8.29 -0.78
CA PHE A 148 -13.59 -8.39 -1.43
C PHE A 148 -12.43 -8.37 -0.44
N PHE A 149 -12.58 -7.76 0.74
CA PHE A 149 -11.63 -7.84 1.84
C PHE A 149 -11.49 -9.30 2.35
N ILE A 150 -12.62 -9.98 2.56
CA ILE A 150 -12.64 -11.41 2.93
C ILE A 150 -12.03 -12.26 1.80
N LYS A 151 -12.45 -12.05 0.54
CA LYS A 151 -11.92 -12.79 -0.61
C LYS A 151 -10.41 -12.60 -0.82
N PHE A 152 -9.90 -11.43 -0.54
CA PHE A 152 -8.46 -11.17 -0.53
C PHE A 152 -7.75 -12.06 0.51
N HIS A 153 -8.26 -12.10 1.74
CA HIS A 153 -7.66 -12.93 2.78
C HIS A 153 -7.71 -14.42 2.43
N GLU A 154 -8.85 -14.93 2.00
CA GLU A 154 -9.01 -16.33 1.55
C GLU A 154 -8.07 -16.70 0.37
N THR A 155 -7.71 -15.73 -0.47
CA THR A 155 -6.84 -15.96 -1.63
C THR A 155 -5.36 -15.89 -1.28
N VAL A 156 -5.00 -14.98 -0.38
CA VAL A 156 -3.60 -14.66 -0.06
C VAL A 156 -3.06 -15.55 1.05
N PHE A 157 -3.90 -15.91 2.02
CA PHE A 157 -3.51 -16.75 3.16
C PHE A 157 -4.02 -18.17 2.97
N SER A 158 -3.19 -19.16 3.32
CA SER A 158 -3.53 -20.59 3.21
C SER A 158 -4.17 -21.16 4.49
N ASN A 159 -4.49 -20.30 5.45
CA ASN A 159 -5.04 -20.62 6.76
C ASN A 159 -6.11 -19.61 7.15
N ASP A 160 -6.79 -19.84 8.28
CA ASP A 160 -7.88 -19.00 8.80
C ASP A 160 -7.43 -18.10 9.98
N TYR A 161 -6.12 -17.92 10.18
CA TYR A 161 -5.55 -17.15 11.31
C TYR A 161 -5.81 -15.65 11.26
N TRP A 162 -6.31 -15.15 10.13
CA TRP A 162 -6.80 -13.79 9.93
C TRP A 162 -8.22 -13.56 10.47
N ILE A 163 -8.96 -14.64 10.81
CA ILE A 163 -10.29 -14.57 11.44
C ILE A 163 -10.09 -14.48 12.96
N PHE A 164 -9.91 -13.25 13.45
CA PHE A 164 -9.65 -13.02 14.87
C PHE A 164 -10.90 -13.18 15.73
N ASP A 165 -10.75 -13.87 16.88
CA ASP A 165 -11.71 -13.83 17.98
C ASP A 165 -11.36 -12.63 18.89
N PRO A 166 -12.24 -11.62 19.03
CA PRO A 166 -11.97 -10.45 19.86
C PRO A 166 -11.67 -10.77 21.34
N SER A 167 -12.12 -11.92 21.84
CA SER A 167 -11.85 -12.36 23.22
C SER A 167 -10.41 -12.84 23.42
N ILE A 168 -9.75 -13.28 22.34
CA ILE A 168 -8.38 -13.86 22.34
C ILE A 168 -7.40 -12.86 21.70
N ASP A 169 -7.78 -12.30 20.54
CA ASP A 169 -7.01 -11.35 19.76
C ASP A 169 -7.74 -10.00 19.66
N PRO A 170 -7.83 -9.23 20.76
CA PRO A 170 -8.61 -7.99 20.79
C PRO A 170 -8.02 -6.87 19.90
N VAL A 171 -6.86 -7.08 19.28
CA VAL A 171 -6.29 -6.19 18.26
C VAL A 171 -7.26 -5.91 17.11
N ILE A 172 -8.19 -6.85 16.80
CA ILE A 172 -9.20 -6.65 15.75
C ILE A 172 -10.14 -5.51 16.08
N ASN A 173 -10.40 -5.24 17.35
CA ASN A 173 -11.27 -4.14 17.78
C ASN A 173 -10.67 -2.75 17.51
N MET A 174 -9.33 -2.65 17.41
CA MET A 174 -8.66 -1.41 17.03
C MET A 174 -8.41 -1.28 15.52
N LEU A 175 -8.70 -2.32 14.74
CA LEU A 175 -8.49 -2.37 13.29
C LEU A 175 -9.79 -2.70 12.54
N PRO A 176 -10.87 -1.89 12.69
CA PRO A 176 -12.09 -2.11 11.93
C PRO A 176 -11.84 -1.99 10.43
N GLN A 177 -12.68 -2.64 9.61
CA GLN A 177 -12.52 -2.68 8.15
C GLN A 177 -12.49 -1.29 7.50
N ASP A 178 -13.20 -0.31 8.07
CA ASP A 178 -13.24 1.06 7.58
C ASP A 178 -11.85 1.71 7.55
N VAL A 179 -10.98 1.40 8.50
CA VAL A 179 -9.58 1.85 8.52
C VAL A 179 -8.84 1.41 7.25
N PHE A 180 -8.97 0.14 6.88
CA PHE A 180 -8.33 -0.38 5.67
C PHE A 180 -8.93 0.21 4.39
N PHE A 181 -10.25 0.48 4.40
CA PHE A 181 -10.92 1.16 3.31
C PHE A 181 -10.40 2.58 3.13
N HIS A 182 -10.28 3.36 4.19
CA HIS A 182 -9.75 4.73 4.15
C HIS A 182 -8.27 4.75 3.70
N ILE A 183 -7.45 3.84 4.20
CA ILE A 183 -6.06 3.69 3.72
C ILE A 183 -6.04 3.35 2.23
N GLY A 184 -6.92 2.46 1.76
CA GLY A 184 -7.06 2.12 0.34
C GLY A 184 -7.40 3.33 -0.54
N ILE A 185 -8.40 4.14 -0.12
CA ILE A 185 -8.77 5.38 -0.81
C ILE A 185 -7.59 6.36 -0.83
N PHE A 186 -6.88 6.51 0.28
CA PHE A 186 -5.72 7.40 0.37
C PHE A 186 -4.60 6.97 -0.59
N ILE A 187 -4.31 5.67 -0.68
CA ILE A 187 -3.35 5.11 -1.65
C ILE A 187 -3.78 5.43 -3.09
N LEU A 188 -5.05 5.24 -3.43
CA LEU A 188 -5.58 5.55 -4.75
C LEU A 188 -5.48 7.05 -5.07
N ALA A 189 -5.71 7.92 -4.10
CA ALA A 189 -5.56 9.36 -4.27
C ALA A 189 -4.10 9.75 -4.57
N ILE A 190 -3.11 9.15 -3.88
CA ILE A 190 -1.69 9.36 -4.17
C ILE A 190 -1.36 8.91 -5.61
N ILE A 191 -1.81 7.70 -5.99
CA ILE A 191 -1.60 7.15 -7.33
C ILE A 191 -2.17 8.07 -8.41
N LEU A 192 -3.39 8.56 -8.23
CA LEU A 192 -4.05 9.48 -9.15
C LEU A 192 -3.28 10.79 -9.27
N MET A 193 -2.89 11.38 -8.14
CA MET A 193 -2.12 12.63 -8.12
C MET A 193 -0.79 12.48 -8.88
N ILE A 194 -0.03 11.42 -8.63
CA ILE A 194 1.24 11.19 -9.32
C ILE A 194 1.02 10.93 -10.82
N SER A 195 -0.02 10.18 -11.18
CA SER A 195 -0.37 9.97 -12.59
C SER A 195 -0.68 11.28 -13.32
N ILE A 196 -1.45 12.18 -12.70
CA ILE A 196 -1.74 13.52 -13.25
C ILE A 196 -0.43 14.32 -13.44
N LEU A 197 0.47 14.29 -12.45
CA LEU A 197 1.78 14.96 -12.55
C LEU A 197 2.63 14.41 -13.69
N LEU A 198 2.65 13.09 -13.89
CA LEU A 198 3.32 12.48 -15.04
C LEU A 198 2.74 12.95 -16.37
N GLN A 199 1.41 13.02 -16.46
CA GLN A 199 0.71 13.47 -17.67
C GLN A 199 0.97 14.94 -17.97
N ILE A 200 0.97 15.80 -16.96
CA ILE A 200 1.33 17.21 -17.10
C ILE A 200 2.77 17.34 -17.58
N SER A 201 3.70 16.61 -16.94
CA SER A 201 5.11 16.59 -17.30
C SER A 201 5.32 16.17 -18.77
N TYR A 202 4.61 15.11 -19.21
CA TYR A 202 4.63 14.70 -20.61
C TYR A 202 4.15 15.82 -21.55
N LYS A 203 3.01 16.45 -21.25
CA LYS A 203 2.45 17.53 -22.12
C LYS A 203 3.39 18.74 -22.22
N VAL A 204 3.99 19.14 -21.10
CA VAL A 204 4.93 20.28 -21.06
C VAL A 204 6.18 19.98 -21.87
N LEU A 205 6.80 18.82 -21.61
CA LEU A 205 8.03 18.43 -22.32
C LEU A 205 7.78 18.17 -23.80
N ASN A 206 6.66 17.56 -24.17
CA ASN A 206 6.34 17.30 -25.57
C ASN A 206 6.19 18.58 -26.42
N LYS A 207 5.78 19.71 -25.83
CA LYS A 207 5.78 21.01 -26.50
C LYS A 207 7.18 21.55 -26.76
N ARG A 208 8.17 21.20 -25.91
CA ARG A 208 9.56 21.65 -26.06
C ARG A 208 10.38 20.83 -27.08
N TYR A 209 9.94 19.59 -27.34
CA TYR A 209 10.60 18.69 -28.30
C TYR A 209 9.94 18.66 -29.69
N LYS A 210 8.86 19.42 -29.88
CA LYS A 210 8.29 19.73 -31.21
C LYS A 210 8.95 20.99 -31.78
#